data_3c1ece50951c8ae8a52a65bcb9db27f4
#
_entry.id   3c1ece50951c8ae8a52a65bcb9db27f4
#
_cell.length_a   1.000
_cell.length_b   1.000
_cell.length_c   1.000
_cell.angle_alpha   90.00
_cell.angle_beta   90.00
_cell.angle_gamma   90.00
#
_symmetry.space_group_name_H-M   'P 1'
#
loop_
_entity.id
_entity.type
_entity.pdbx_description
1 polymer ?
#
loop_
_entity_poly.entity_id
_entity_poly.type
_entity_poly.pdbx_seq_one_letter_code
_entity_poly.pdbx_strand_id
1 'polypeptide(L)'
;MGLKDQLNQDIKAAMKEGNAEKRDVLRMLSSAIKYKEIEKMSPLTEEELQKVLTKEIKNRKKAIELFKQGNRQDLVDQNEKEIAILEPYATP
;
A
#
# COMPACT_ATOMS: atom_id res chain seq x y z
N MET A 1 11.08 -12.65 9.37
CA MET A 1 11.01 -11.21 9.06
C MET A 1 9.58 -10.83 8.79
N GLY A 2 9.17 -9.70 9.36
CA GLY A 2 7.81 -9.26 9.22
C GLY A 2 7.57 -8.35 8.02
N LEU A 3 6.33 -7.98 7.82
CA LEU A 3 5.92 -7.08 6.73
C LEU A 3 6.66 -5.74 6.78
N LYS A 4 6.85 -5.17 7.98
CA LYS A 4 7.55 -3.88 8.11
C LYS A 4 8.98 -3.95 7.60
N ASP A 5 9.69 -5.02 7.91
CA ASP A 5 11.07 -5.21 7.44
C ASP A 5 11.11 -5.36 5.92
N GLN A 6 10.17 -6.12 5.37
CA GLN A 6 10.08 -6.32 3.93
C GLN A 6 9.79 -4.99 3.22
N LEU A 7 8.88 -4.18 3.77
CA LEU A 7 8.57 -2.86 3.20
C LEU A 7 9.81 -1.97 3.20
N ASN A 8 10.55 -1.93 4.30
CA ASN A 8 11.75 -1.09 4.39
C ASN A 8 12.79 -1.50 3.36
N GLN A 9 13.02 -2.80 3.19
CA GLN A 9 13.96 -3.31 2.20
C GLN A 9 13.50 -2.96 0.78
N ASP A 10 12.22 -3.12 0.50
CA ASP A 10 11.69 -2.89 -0.84
C ASP A 10 11.63 -1.41 -1.20
N ILE A 11 11.40 -0.54 -0.22
CA ILE A 11 11.49 0.91 -0.42
C ILE A 11 12.92 1.30 -0.82
N LYS A 12 13.92 0.76 -0.12
CA LYS A 12 15.33 1.02 -0.44
C LYS A 12 15.68 0.51 -1.83
N ALA A 13 15.20 -0.69 -2.18
CA ALA A 13 15.44 -1.27 -3.49
C ALA A 13 14.80 -0.42 -4.59
N ALA A 14 13.56 0.03 -4.38
CA ALA A 14 12.88 0.90 -5.34
C ALA A 14 13.62 2.22 -5.54
N MET A 15 14.18 2.78 -4.48
CA MET A 15 14.98 4.01 -4.57
C MET A 15 16.24 3.78 -5.41
N LYS A 16 16.93 2.67 -5.22
CA LYS A 16 18.13 2.34 -6.00
C LYS A 16 17.83 2.11 -7.45
N GLU A 17 16.68 1.50 -7.74
CA GLU A 17 16.26 1.22 -9.12
C GLU A 17 15.68 2.43 -9.82
N GLY A 18 15.44 3.53 -9.09
CA GLY A 18 14.78 4.71 -9.64
C GLY A 18 13.31 4.50 -9.90
N ASN A 19 12.68 3.52 -9.23
CA ASN A 19 11.26 3.24 -9.37
C ASN A 19 10.46 4.09 -8.37
N ALA A 20 10.19 5.33 -8.77
CA ALA A 20 9.52 6.31 -7.91
C ALA A 20 8.09 5.90 -7.56
N GLU A 21 7.38 5.30 -8.50
CA GLU A 21 6.00 4.88 -8.28
C GLU A 21 5.92 3.82 -7.19
N LYS A 22 6.74 2.78 -7.28
CA LYS A 22 6.77 1.72 -6.26
C LYS A 22 7.20 2.27 -4.91
N ARG A 23 8.25 3.11 -4.90
CA ARG A 23 8.72 3.75 -3.68
C ARG A 23 7.59 4.52 -2.98
N ASP A 24 6.86 5.33 -3.73
CA ASP A 24 5.83 6.20 -3.16
C ASP A 24 4.64 5.40 -2.62
N VAL A 25 4.22 4.36 -3.32
CA VAL A 25 3.13 3.49 -2.86
C VAL A 25 3.52 2.78 -1.56
N LEU A 26 4.74 2.23 -1.52
CA LEU A 26 5.22 1.53 -0.33
C LEU A 26 5.42 2.48 0.85
N ARG A 27 5.87 3.70 0.60
CA ARG A 27 5.98 4.74 1.66
C ARG A 27 4.61 5.11 2.20
N MET A 28 3.60 5.20 1.34
CA MET A 28 2.24 5.49 1.75
C MET A 28 1.70 4.42 2.68
N LEU A 29 1.93 3.14 2.34
CA LEU A 29 1.55 2.03 3.20
C LEU A 29 2.30 2.09 4.53
N SER A 30 3.61 2.35 4.51
CA SER A 30 4.42 2.48 5.71
C SER A 30 3.91 3.59 6.62
N SER A 31 3.50 4.72 6.04
CA SER A 31 2.93 5.84 6.79
C SER A 31 1.59 5.47 7.43
N ALA A 32 0.73 4.74 6.72
CA ALA A 32 -0.53 4.27 7.26
C ALA A 32 -0.31 3.35 8.46
N ILE A 33 0.68 2.48 8.38
CA ILE A 33 1.06 1.59 9.48
C ILE A 33 1.52 2.41 10.69
N LYS A 34 2.42 3.37 10.47
CA LYS A 34 2.91 4.24 11.55
C LYS A 34 1.78 4.99 12.24
N TYR A 35 0.84 5.50 11.44
CA TYR A 35 -0.29 6.23 11.98
C TYR A 35 -1.13 5.34 12.90
N LYS A 36 -1.39 4.10 12.48
CA LYS A 36 -2.11 3.14 13.30
C LYS A 36 -1.35 2.76 14.56
N GLU A 37 -0.04 2.66 14.49
CA GLU A 37 0.79 2.38 15.66
C GLU A 37 0.74 3.51 16.68
N ILE A 38 0.71 4.76 16.20
CA ILE A 38 0.56 5.92 17.07
C ILE A 38 -0.80 5.88 17.78
N GLU A 39 -1.87 5.61 17.06
CA GLU A 39 -3.21 5.47 17.65
C GLU A 39 -3.27 4.37 18.70
N LYS A 40 -2.66 3.24 18.40
CA LYS A 40 -2.64 2.07 19.30
C LYS A 40 -1.68 2.27 20.45
N MET A 41 -0.70 3.15 20.30
CA MET A 41 0.39 3.39 21.26
C MET A 41 1.28 2.16 21.46
N SER A 42 1.37 1.30 20.43
CA SER A 42 2.23 0.13 20.43
C SER A 42 2.39 -0.39 19.01
N PRO A 43 3.42 -1.24 18.75
CA PRO A 43 3.58 -1.83 17.42
C PRO A 43 2.38 -2.69 17.03
N LEU A 44 2.05 -2.71 15.74
CA LEU A 44 1.00 -3.57 15.21
C LEU A 44 1.50 -5.01 15.11
N THR A 45 0.61 -5.96 15.39
CA THR A 45 0.90 -7.38 15.15
C THR A 45 0.87 -7.65 13.64
N GLU A 46 1.39 -8.80 13.21
CA GLU A 46 1.35 -9.18 11.79
C GLU A 46 -0.09 -9.23 11.26
N GLU A 47 -1.02 -9.71 12.08
CA GLU A 47 -2.43 -9.74 11.71
C GLU A 47 -2.99 -8.33 11.50
N GLU A 48 -2.64 -7.40 12.38
CA GLU A 48 -3.06 -6.01 12.26
C GLU A 48 -2.45 -5.33 11.05
N LEU A 49 -1.19 -5.64 10.74
CA LEU A 49 -0.51 -5.13 9.55
C LEU A 49 -1.24 -5.59 8.29
N GLN A 50 -1.67 -6.84 8.24
CA GLN A 50 -2.43 -7.37 7.10
C GLN A 50 -3.79 -6.68 6.96
N LYS A 51 -4.42 -6.30 8.06
CA LYS A 51 -5.68 -5.55 8.01
C LYS A 51 -5.49 -4.16 7.40
N VAL A 52 -4.39 -3.48 7.76
CA VAL A 52 -4.07 -2.18 7.16
C VAL A 52 -3.88 -2.33 5.65
N LEU A 53 -3.12 -3.32 5.24
CA LEU A 53 -2.86 -3.58 3.82
C LEU A 53 -4.15 -3.89 3.06
N THR A 54 -4.98 -4.76 3.61
CA THR A 54 -6.26 -5.14 2.99
C THR A 54 -7.16 -3.91 2.81
N LYS A 55 -7.19 -3.05 3.81
CA LYS A 55 -7.99 -1.83 3.75
C LYS A 55 -7.49 -0.89 2.66
N GLU A 56 -6.17 -0.74 2.52
CA GLU A 56 -5.57 0.10 1.48
C GLU A 56 -5.95 -0.40 0.09
N ILE A 57 -5.87 -1.71 -0.13
CA ILE A 57 -6.26 -2.32 -1.40
C ILE A 57 -7.75 -2.11 -1.66
N LYS A 58 -8.58 -2.35 -0.66
CA LYS A 58 -10.03 -2.20 -0.77
C LYS A 58 -10.42 -0.77 -1.11
N ASN A 59 -9.78 0.22 -0.48
CA ASN A 59 -10.05 1.63 -0.74
C ASN A 59 -9.74 1.99 -2.20
N ARG A 60 -8.64 1.46 -2.74
CA ARG A 60 -8.27 1.69 -4.13
C ARG A 60 -9.27 1.05 -5.10
N LYS A 61 -9.77 -0.15 -4.77
CA LYS A 61 -10.78 -0.81 -5.59
C LYS A 61 -12.07 0.01 -5.63
N LYS A 62 -12.47 0.59 -4.49
CA LYS A 62 -13.64 1.48 -4.43
C LYS A 62 -13.42 2.74 -5.26
N ALA A 63 -12.22 3.32 -5.19
CA ALA A 63 -11.88 4.50 -5.97
C ALA A 63 -11.96 4.20 -7.48
N ILE A 64 -11.52 3.02 -7.90
CA ILE A 64 -11.58 2.60 -9.30
C ILE A 64 -13.04 2.63 -9.80
N GLU A 65 -13.97 2.11 -9.01
CA GLU A 65 -15.38 2.12 -9.40
C GLU A 65 -15.90 3.55 -9.61
N LEU A 66 -15.53 4.47 -8.73
CA LEU A 66 -15.93 5.88 -8.87
C LEU A 66 -15.30 6.53 -10.10
N PHE A 67 -14.02 6.24 -10.35
CA PHE A 67 -13.34 6.82 -11.51
C PHE A 67 -13.88 6.27 -12.83
N LYS A 68 -14.30 5.00 -12.86
CA LYS A 68 -14.97 4.43 -14.03
C LYS A 68 -16.27 5.16 -14.33
N GLN A 69 -17.05 5.46 -13.29
CA GLN A 69 -18.29 6.20 -13.43
C GLN A 69 -18.06 7.62 -13.96
N GLY A 70 -16.93 8.22 -13.58
CA GLY A 70 -16.57 9.57 -14.03
C GLY A 70 -15.76 9.60 -15.33
N ASN A 71 -15.59 8.45 -15.99
CA ASN A 71 -14.80 8.35 -17.24
C ASN A 71 -13.34 8.82 -17.08
N ARG A 72 -12.76 8.56 -15.91
CA ARG A 72 -11.39 8.93 -15.62
C ARG A 72 -10.49 7.70 -15.72
N GLN A 73 -10.26 7.23 -16.94
CA GLN A 73 -9.45 6.04 -17.20
C GLN A 73 -8.02 6.20 -16.70
N ASP A 74 -7.47 7.41 -16.74
CA ASP A 74 -6.14 7.72 -16.23
C ASP A 74 -6.01 7.36 -14.74
N LEU A 75 -7.03 7.68 -13.95
CA LEU A 75 -7.05 7.40 -12.51
C LEU A 75 -7.37 5.94 -12.23
N VAL A 76 -8.17 5.29 -13.07
CA VAL A 76 -8.39 3.84 -12.99
C VAL A 76 -7.07 3.11 -13.16
N ASP A 77 -6.33 3.43 -14.22
CA ASP A 77 -5.04 2.78 -14.52
C ASP A 77 -4.03 3.00 -13.40
N GLN A 78 -3.97 4.22 -12.86
CA GLN A 78 -3.06 4.55 -11.75
C GLN A 78 -3.37 3.71 -10.52
N ASN A 79 -4.64 3.59 -10.15
CA ASN A 79 -5.04 2.79 -8.99
C ASN A 79 -4.80 1.30 -9.20
N GLU A 80 -5.01 0.80 -10.42
CA GLU A 80 -4.72 -0.60 -10.73
C GLU A 80 -3.24 -0.91 -10.58
N LYS A 81 -2.35 0.00 -11.02
CA LYS A 81 -0.90 -0.15 -10.82
C LYS A 81 -0.54 -0.18 -9.35
N GLU A 82 -1.15 0.70 -8.55
CA GLU A 82 -0.89 0.75 -7.11
C GLU A 82 -1.34 -0.53 -6.41
N ILE A 83 -2.50 -1.06 -6.79
CA ILE A 83 -2.98 -2.34 -6.27
C ILE A 83 -1.99 -3.46 -6.61
N ALA A 84 -1.50 -3.49 -7.85
CA ALA A 84 -0.52 -4.50 -8.28
C ALA A 84 0.77 -4.44 -7.45
N ILE A 85 1.16 -3.26 -6.99
CA ILE A 85 2.32 -3.10 -6.11
C ILE A 85 2.02 -3.64 -4.71
N LEU A 86 0.81 -3.43 -4.21
CA LEU A 86 0.43 -3.81 -2.85
C LEU A 86 0.07 -5.29 -2.69
N GLU A 87 -0.56 -5.89 -3.68
CA GLU A 87 -1.06 -7.27 -3.58
C GLU A 87 -0.02 -8.32 -3.20
N PRO A 88 1.24 -8.24 -3.66
CA PRO A 88 2.24 -9.24 -3.26
C PRO A 88 2.51 -9.32 -1.77
N TYR A 89 2.17 -8.30 -1.00
CA TYR A 89 2.37 -8.27 0.44
C TYR A 89 1.19 -8.87 1.22
N ALA A 90 0.07 -9.08 0.55
CA ALA A 90 -1.11 -9.65 1.19
C ALA A 90 -0.94 -11.17 1.37
N THR A 91 -1.30 -11.67 2.57
CA THR A 91 -1.34 -13.13 2.78
C THR A 91 -2.67 -13.68 2.28
N PRO A 92 -2.65 -14.90 1.72
CA PRO A 92 -3.89 -15.53 1.27
C PRO A 92 -4.84 -15.84 2.42
#